data_05a20c79dd732b4afb4a889d92f60ae5
#
_entry.id   05a20c79dd732b4afb4a889d92f60ae5
#
_cell.length_a   1.000
_cell.length_b   1.000
_cell.length_c   1.000
_cell.angle_alpha   90.00
_cell.angle_beta   90.00
_cell.angle_gamma   90.00
#
_symmetry.space_group_name_H-M   'P 1'
#
loop_
_entity.id
_entity.type
_entity.pdbx_description
1 polymer ?
#
loop_
_entity_poly.entity_id
_entity_poly.type
_entity_poly.pdbx_seq_one_letter_code
_entity_poly.pdbx_strand_id
1 'polypeptide(L)'
;MKALKRLRIEKDIVTRVHRTLKARGQLNISLGQEVAPDDIIGSCWVSSGFRILNLSQALSVSPAEAKKYLRREIGQKIYKGELLAFKEQGFLSGKKNIISPSDGILEYLNEQTGELKINFLPQKIDLPAAVYGVVEEIDVPHGDIVIKTEVSRIYGMFGTGKNREGTLNMICSRDELMGELKITAENSDQILVGGSLIRKEVISQAISSGVCGIITGGINAGDYKAMAGGRLIFPKRLENDIGVSVVICEGFGVQSLGEDIYGVLQKYNGKFVLLDGNHAIINLPSFESNCMRRVKSIALPKQQDAVMEDNVLKLHDTNIGSMVRVVGNSYAAEQGRILAVDKIETVLPSGVPAFLLTVETKRRKIKIPYDNVELI
;
A
#
# COMPACT_ATOMS: atom_id res chain seq x y z
N MET A 1 -23.39 -5.29 31.00
CA MET A 1 -23.12 -4.21 30.04
C MET A 1 -22.55 -4.82 28.79
N LYS A 2 -22.73 -4.20 27.63
CA LYS A 2 -22.24 -4.73 26.37
C LYS A 2 -21.22 -3.76 25.77
N ALA A 3 -19.97 -4.20 25.58
CA ALA A 3 -18.98 -3.44 24.86
C ALA A 3 -18.83 -3.93 23.41
N LEU A 4 -18.32 -3.06 22.57
CA LEU A 4 -18.02 -3.38 21.20
C LEU A 4 -16.85 -4.37 21.14
N LYS A 5 -17.02 -5.45 20.41
CA LYS A 5 -15.92 -6.32 20.01
C LYS A 5 -15.65 -6.10 18.53
N ARG A 6 -14.46 -5.59 18.24
CA ARG A 6 -13.98 -5.45 16.88
C ARG A 6 -13.04 -6.59 16.54
N LEU A 7 -13.32 -7.29 15.47
CA LEU A 7 -12.37 -8.23 14.91
C LEU A 7 -11.20 -7.43 14.33
N ARG A 8 -10.03 -7.60 14.89
CA ARG A 8 -8.82 -6.87 14.49
C ARG A 8 -7.84 -7.74 13.71
N ILE A 9 -7.68 -8.96 14.16
CA ILE A 9 -6.74 -9.93 13.57
C ILE A 9 -7.45 -11.27 13.47
N GLU A 10 -7.43 -11.84 12.30
CA GLU A 10 -7.87 -13.20 12.02
C GLU A 10 -6.70 -13.99 11.45
N LYS A 11 -6.43 -15.16 12.02
CA LYS A 11 -5.24 -15.94 11.64
C LYS A 11 -5.62 -17.13 10.81
N ASP A 12 -4.70 -17.52 9.94
CA ASP A 12 -4.71 -18.80 9.23
C ASP A 12 -6.00 -19.05 8.44
N ILE A 13 -6.53 -18.02 7.79
CA ILE A 13 -7.72 -18.12 6.94
C ILE A 13 -7.33 -18.46 5.51
N VAL A 14 -8.09 -19.38 4.90
CA VAL A 14 -7.94 -19.66 3.46
C VAL A 14 -8.78 -18.66 2.67
N THR A 15 -8.17 -17.99 1.71
CA THR A 15 -8.80 -16.96 0.87
C THR A 15 -8.24 -16.97 -0.53
N ARG A 16 -8.80 -16.15 -1.40
CA ARG A 16 -8.30 -15.87 -2.74
C ARG A 16 -7.48 -14.60 -2.77
N VAL A 17 -6.36 -14.63 -3.46
CA VAL A 17 -5.56 -13.45 -3.79
C VAL A 17 -5.41 -13.34 -5.29
N HIS A 18 -5.42 -12.10 -5.79
CA HIS A 18 -5.24 -11.81 -7.20
C HIS A 18 -3.78 -11.44 -7.46
N ARG A 19 -3.25 -11.99 -8.55
CA ARG A 19 -1.92 -11.67 -9.08
C ARG A 19 -2.09 -11.22 -10.52
N THR A 20 -1.80 -9.96 -10.81
CA THR A 20 -2.08 -9.35 -12.11
C THR A 20 -0.81 -8.85 -12.77
N LEU A 21 -0.62 -9.14 -14.05
CA LEU A 21 0.47 -8.57 -14.84
C LEU A 21 0.34 -7.04 -14.95
N LYS A 22 1.44 -6.32 -14.82
CA LYS A 22 1.47 -4.84 -14.97
C LYS A 22 1.18 -4.37 -16.40
N ALA A 23 1.32 -5.25 -17.40
CA ALA A 23 1.03 -5.01 -18.81
C ALA A 23 0.69 -6.32 -19.53
N ARG A 24 0.34 -6.24 -20.81
CA ARG A 24 0.15 -7.46 -21.63
C ARG A 24 1.42 -8.29 -21.65
N GLY A 25 1.29 -9.58 -21.37
CA GLY A 25 2.41 -10.48 -21.25
C GLY A 25 1.99 -11.94 -21.39
N GLN A 26 2.82 -12.84 -20.87
CA GLN A 26 2.60 -14.27 -20.91
C GLN A 26 2.40 -14.80 -19.49
N LEU A 27 1.43 -15.69 -19.34
CA LEU A 27 1.20 -16.43 -18.10
C LEU A 27 1.81 -17.83 -18.28
N ASN A 28 2.63 -18.26 -17.32
CA ASN A 28 3.38 -19.51 -17.33
C ASN A 28 2.86 -20.46 -16.24
N ILE A 29 1.55 -20.59 -16.14
CA ILE A 29 0.89 -21.29 -15.05
C ILE A 29 -0.34 -22.05 -15.56
N SER A 30 -0.72 -23.12 -14.87
CA SER A 30 -1.89 -23.93 -15.20
C SER A 30 -2.90 -23.95 -14.05
N LEU A 31 -4.18 -24.13 -14.40
CA LEU A 31 -5.25 -24.29 -13.42
C LEU A 31 -4.98 -25.49 -12.52
N GLY A 32 -5.17 -25.35 -11.21
CA GLY A 32 -4.90 -26.39 -10.22
C GLY A 32 -3.42 -26.57 -9.86
N GLN A 33 -2.51 -25.83 -10.48
CA GLN A 33 -1.08 -25.91 -10.17
C GLN A 33 -0.81 -25.35 -8.76
N GLU A 34 0.05 -26.05 -8.03
CA GLU A 34 0.60 -25.57 -6.76
C GLU A 34 1.74 -24.60 -7.04
N VAL A 35 1.80 -23.54 -6.23
CA VAL A 35 2.82 -22.51 -6.35
C VAL A 35 3.46 -22.19 -5.00
N ALA A 36 4.74 -21.84 -5.06
CA ALA A 36 5.52 -21.28 -3.97
C ALA A 36 5.79 -19.77 -4.23
N PRO A 37 6.17 -18.98 -3.21
CA PRO A 37 6.33 -17.53 -3.35
C PRO A 37 7.25 -17.08 -4.49
N ASP A 38 8.33 -17.83 -4.75
CA ASP A 38 9.34 -17.47 -5.74
C ASP A 38 9.04 -18.01 -7.15
N ASP A 39 7.98 -18.78 -7.33
CA ASP A 39 7.61 -19.32 -8.63
C ASP A 39 7.15 -18.20 -9.56
N ILE A 40 7.78 -18.10 -10.74
CA ILE A 40 7.40 -17.11 -11.75
C ILE A 40 6.19 -17.60 -12.52
N ILE A 41 5.03 -17.02 -12.24
CA ILE A 41 3.74 -17.39 -12.80
C ILE A 41 3.38 -16.60 -14.07
N GLY A 42 4.15 -15.59 -14.40
CA GLY A 42 3.96 -14.80 -15.62
C GLY A 42 5.08 -13.81 -15.84
N SER A 43 5.09 -13.17 -17.01
CA SER A 43 6.01 -12.09 -17.32
C SER A 43 5.41 -11.13 -18.34
N CYS A 44 5.79 -9.86 -18.26
CA CYS A 44 5.39 -8.83 -19.23
C CYS A 44 6.54 -7.88 -19.52
N TRP A 45 6.41 -7.13 -20.61
CA TRP A 45 7.34 -6.07 -20.96
C TRP A 45 6.69 -4.72 -20.65
N VAL A 46 7.33 -3.93 -19.79
CA VAL A 46 6.83 -2.61 -19.37
C VAL A 46 7.80 -1.55 -19.85
N SER A 47 7.28 -0.53 -20.53
CA SER A 47 8.04 0.68 -20.83
C SER A 47 8.00 1.59 -19.61
N SER A 48 9.17 1.89 -19.04
CA SER A 48 9.31 2.66 -17.79
C SER A 48 9.24 4.18 -17.97
N GLY A 49 8.64 4.67 -19.06
CA GLY A 49 8.45 6.07 -19.32
C GLY A 49 9.31 6.62 -20.46
N PHE A 50 9.52 7.94 -20.45
CA PHE A 50 10.26 8.65 -21.50
C PHE A 50 11.06 9.81 -20.92
N ARG A 51 12.01 10.31 -21.70
CA ARG A 51 12.72 11.55 -21.43
C ARG A 51 12.56 12.52 -22.61
N ILE A 52 12.33 13.78 -22.29
CA ILE A 52 12.35 14.86 -23.28
C ILE A 52 13.67 15.60 -23.18
N LEU A 53 14.33 15.78 -24.30
CA LEU A 53 15.55 16.57 -24.45
C LEU A 53 15.28 17.70 -25.45
N ASN A 54 15.46 18.95 -25.04
CA ASN A 54 15.38 20.06 -26.00
C ASN A 54 16.69 20.11 -26.82
N LEU A 55 16.64 19.45 -27.99
CA LEU A 55 17.77 19.30 -28.87
C LEU A 55 18.17 20.62 -29.55
N SER A 56 17.20 21.47 -29.89
CA SER A 56 17.44 22.76 -30.51
C SER A 56 18.24 23.67 -29.56
N GLN A 57 17.83 23.72 -28.30
CA GLN A 57 18.52 24.49 -27.26
C GLN A 57 19.93 23.93 -26.99
N ALA A 58 20.05 22.60 -26.88
CA ALA A 58 21.33 21.95 -26.64
C ALA A 58 22.33 22.20 -27.76
N LEU A 59 21.90 22.24 -29.02
CA LEU A 59 22.72 22.49 -30.20
C LEU A 59 22.85 23.99 -30.54
N SER A 60 22.09 24.87 -29.92
CA SER A 60 21.94 26.28 -30.28
C SER A 60 21.60 26.45 -31.78
N VAL A 61 20.46 25.89 -32.18
CA VAL A 61 19.93 25.95 -33.56
C VAL A 61 18.42 26.20 -33.49
N SER A 62 17.82 26.57 -34.63
CA SER A 62 16.36 26.65 -34.73
C SER A 62 15.74 25.24 -34.56
N PRO A 63 14.52 25.15 -34.01
CA PRO A 63 13.83 23.88 -33.86
C PRO A 63 13.75 23.03 -35.12
N ALA A 64 13.42 23.64 -36.24
CA ALA A 64 13.32 23.01 -37.57
C ALA A 64 14.65 22.43 -38.08
N GLU A 65 15.78 23.00 -37.67
CA GLU A 65 17.10 22.52 -38.09
C GLU A 65 17.65 21.40 -37.20
N ALA A 66 17.11 21.20 -36.01
CA ALA A 66 17.66 20.24 -35.03
C ALA A 66 17.78 18.83 -35.60
N LYS A 67 16.85 18.42 -36.44
CA LYS A 67 16.82 17.09 -37.08
C LYS A 67 18.06 16.77 -37.91
N LYS A 68 18.65 17.79 -38.59
CA LYS A 68 19.83 17.62 -39.46
C LYS A 68 21.07 17.13 -38.70
N TYR A 69 21.11 17.39 -37.40
CA TYR A 69 22.27 17.08 -36.56
C TYR A 69 22.16 15.75 -35.82
N LEU A 70 20.98 15.08 -35.89
CA LEU A 70 20.80 13.74 -35.33
C LEU A 70 21.72 12.73 -36.01
N ARG A 71 22.32 11.84 -35.21
CA ARG A 71 23.15 10.73 -35.67
C ARG A 71 22.44 9.40 -35.67
N ARG A 72 21.22 9.39 -35.19
CA ARG A 72 20.30 8.25 -35.22
C ARG A 72 18.98 8.69 -35.84
N GLU A 73 18.32 7.79 -36.52
CA GLU A 73 16.98 8.03 -37.07
C GLU A 73 15.90 7.86 -36.01
N ILE A 74 14.78 8.53 -36.20
CA ILE A 74 13.59 8.30 -35.40
C ILE A 74 13.16 6.84 -35.53
N GLY A 75 12.83 6.17 -34.42
CA GLY A 75 12.56 4.75 -34.32
C GLY A 75 13.75 3.87 -33.96
N GLN A 76 14.97 4.39 -34.02
CA GLN A 76 16.17 3.62 -33.65
C GLN A 76 16.45 3.63 -32.16
N LYS A 77 17.06 2.55 -31.69
CA LYS A 77 17.59 2.44 -30.33
C LYS A 77 18.84 3.30 -30.14
N ILE A 78 18.96 3.87 -28.97
CA ILE A 78 20.16 4.57 -28.51
C ILE A 78 20.46 4.18 -27.06
N TYR A 79 21.74 4.11 -26.71
CA TYR A 79 22.17 3.78 -25.36
C TYR A 79 22.76 5.00 -24.65
N LYS A 80 22.66 5.02 -23.32
CA LYS A 80 23.25 6.09 -22.50
C LYS A 80 24.74 6.29 -22.82
N GLY A 81 25.11 7.55 -23.06
CA GLY A 81 26.49 7.90 -23.42
C GLY A 81 26.79 7.81 -24.91
N GLU A 82 25.94 7.23 -25.76
CA GLU A 82 26.13 7.26 -27.21
C GLU A 82 25.88 8.65 -27.79
N LEU A 83 26.58 8.95 -28.90
CA LEU A 83 26.41 10.21 -29.64
C LEU A 83 25.02 10.28 -30.26
N LEU A 84 24.20 11.18 -29.73
CA LEU A 84 22.84 11.44 -30.17
C LEU A 84 22.79 12.46 -31.31
N ALA A 85 23.50 13.57 -31.15
CA ALA A 85 23.58 14.61 -32.16
C ALA A 85 24.95 15.27 -32.18
N PHE A 86 25.35 15.77 -33.38
CA PHE A 86 26.64 16.39 -33.60
C PHE A 86 26.51 17.60 -34.50
N LYS A 87 27.07 18.73 -34.06
CA LYS A 87 27.17 19.97 -34.84
C LYS A 87 28.61 20.47 -34.91
N GLU A 88 29.13 20.62 -36.11
CA GLU A 88 30.37 21.39 -36.32
C GLU A 88 30.02 22.88 -36.30
N GLN A 89 30.67 23.61 -35.43
CA GLN A 89 30.66 25.06 -35.44
C GLN A 89 31.89 25.52 -36.18
N GLY A 90 31.77 26.54 -37.06
CA GLY A 90 32.83 27.00 -37.97
C GLY A 90 34.21 27.20 -37.27
N PHE A 91 35.22 27.57 -38.06
CA PHE A 91 36.65 27.51 -37.80
C PHE A 91 37.15 28.04 -36.42
N LEU A 92 36.32 28.81 -35.68
CA LEU A 92 36.69 29.40 -34.37
C LEU A 92 35.83 28.91 -33.19
N SER A 93 34.82 28.05 -33.38
CA SER A 93 33.73 27.87 -32.40
C SER A 93 33.57 26.46 -31.83
N GLY A 94 34.43 25.52 -32.10
CA GLY A 94 34.43 24.19 -31.49
C GLY A 94 33.35 23.24 -32.01
N LYS A 95 33.37 21.98 -31.54
CA LYS A 95 32.43 20.92 -31.87
C LYS A 95 31.40 20.77 -30.73
N LYS A 96 30.12 20.67 -31.06
CA LYS A 96 29.06 20.35 -30.09
C LYS A 96 28.62 18.90 -30.23
N ASN A 97 28.91 18.10 -29.23
CA ASN A 97 28.46 16.71 -29.14
C ASN A 97 27.38 16.60 -28.09
N ILE A 98 26.24 16.08 -28.47
CA ILE A 98 25.15 15.75 -27.55
C ILE A 98 25.12 14.24 -27.44
N ILE A 99 25.27 13.75 -26.21
CA ILE A 99 25.21 12.32 -25.88
C ILE A 99 23.82 11.98 -25.32
N SER A 100 23.39 10.75 -25.51
CA SER A 100 22.14 10.31 -24.93
C SER A 100 22.22 10.22 -23.41
N PRO A 101 21.27 10.83 -22.69
CA PRO A 101 21.23 10.77 -21.23
C PRO A 101 20.69 9.45 -20.69
N SER A 102 20.12 8.59 -21.53
CA SER A 102 19.46 7.32 -21.14
C SER A 102 19.43 6.33 -22.30
N ASP A 103 19.24 5.05 -21.98
CA ASP A 103 18.87 4.03 -22.95
C ASP A 103 17.44 4.27 -23.41
N GLY A 104 17.17 4.06 -24.72
CA GLY A 104 15.82 4.25 -25.22
C GLY A 104 15.67 4.09 -26.72
N ILE A 105 14.48 4.44 -27.20
CA ILE A 105 14.14 4.53 -28.61
C ILE A 105 13.76 5.99 -28.91
N LEU A 106 14.33 6.55 -29.96
CA LEU A 106 13.96 7.90 -30.42
C LEU A 106 12.54 7.86 -30.99
N GLU A 107 11.57 8.43 -30.28
CA GLU A 107 10.17 8.31 -30.66
C GLU A 107 9.78 9.36 -31.70
N TYR A 108 9.99 10.62 -31.38
CA TYR A 108 9.76 11.72 -32.31
C TYR A 108 10.57 12.96 -31.92
N LEU A 109 10.83 13.82 -32.91
CA LEU A 109 11.35 15.16 -32.71
C LEU A 109 10.27 16.17 -33.11
N ASN A 110 9.89 17.04 -32.18
CA ASN A 110 8.98 18.13 -32.45
C ASN A 110 9.73 19.25 -33.19
N GLU A 111 9.38 19.45 -34.46
CA GLU A 111 10.02 20.45 -35.32
C GLU A 111 9.65 21.89 -34.95
N GLN A 112 8.61 22.12 -34.14
CA GLN A 112 8.20 23.45 -33.67
C GLN A 112 8.93 23.85 -32.36
N THR A 113 9.18 22.90 -31.44
CA THR A 113 9.80 23.16 -30.15
C THR A 113 11.26 22.71 -30.09
N GLY A 114 11.69 21.84 -31.01
CA GLY A 114 13.02 21.22 -30.99
C GLY A 114 13.20 20.17 -29.91
N GLU A 115 12.11 19.68 -29.32
CA GLU A 115 12.11 18.66 -28.29
C GLU A 115 12.12 17.26 -28.89
N LEU A 116 13.11 16.48 -28.50
CA LEU A 116 13.26 15.06 -28.83
C LEU A 116 12.74 14.21 -27.66
N LYS A 117 11.79 13.33 -27.96
CA LYS A 117 11.28 12.34 -27.00
C LYS A 117 12.02 11.02 -27.19
N ILE A 118 12.59 10.53 -26.09
CA ILE A 118 13.29 9.25 -26.01
C ILE A 118 12.47 8.35 -25.07
N ASN A 119 11.83 7.32 -25.60
CA ASN A 119 11.15 6.31 -24.78
C ASN A 119 12.18 5.34 -24.24
N PHE A 120 12.11 5.04 -22.94
CA PHE A 120 12.99 4.05 -22.34
C PHE A 120 12.75 2.67 -22.94
N LEU A 121 13.81 1.86 -23.00
CA LEU A 121 13.68 0.49 -23.47
C LEU A 121 12.72 -0.28 -22.56
N PRO A 122 11.82 -1.08 -23.13
CA PRO A 122 10.96 -1.95 -22.34
C PRO A 122 11.82 -2.91 -21.50
N GLN A 123 11.46 -3.04 -20.23
CA GLN A 123 12.07 -3.99 -19.32
C GLN A 123 11.13 -5.17 -19.09
N LYS A 124 11.69 -6.37 -19.09
CA LYS A 124 10.95 -7.57 -18.71
C LYS A 124 10.74 -7.54 -17.20
N ILE A 125 9.48 -7.65 -16.79
CA ILE A 125 9.08 -7.79 -15.39
C ILE A 125 8.48 -9.18 -15.24
N ASP A 126 9.05 -9.95 -14.34
CA ASP A 126 8.53 -11.26 -13.95
C ASP A 126 7.51 -11.07 -12.81
N LEU A 127 6.43 -11.85 -12.86
CA LEU A 127 5.40 -11.88 -11.83
C LEU A 127 5.59 -13.16 -10.99
N PRO A 128 6.13 -13.03 -9.75
CA PRO A 128 6.19 -14.16 -8.83
C PRO A 128 4.79 -14.46 -8.25
N ALA A 129 4.54 -15.69 -7.85
CA ALA A 129 3.32 -16.05 -7.13
C ALA A 129 3.18 -15.32 -5.81
N ALA A 130 4.30 -15.09 -5.12
CA ALA A 130 4.47 -14.39 -3.85
C ALA A 130 3.73 -15.04 -2.65
N VAL A 131 3.06 -16.14 -2.86
CA VAL A 131 2.32 -16.92 -1.85
C VAL A 131 2.48 -18.43 -2.08
N TYR A 132 2.34 -19.21 -1.03
CA TYR A 132 2.07 -20.64 -1.15
C TYR A 132 0.59 -20.83 -1.46
N GLY A 133 0.24 -21.51 -2.55
CA GLY A 133 -1.16 -21.64 -2.91
C GLY A 133 -1.45 -22.60 -4.05
N VAL A 134 -2.71 -22.63 -4.46
CA VAL A 134 -3.20 -23.39 -5.61
C VAL A 134 -3.91 -22.42 -6.54
N VAL A 135 -3.59 -22.49 -7.83
CA VAL A 135 -4.22 -21.65 -8.86
C VAL A 135 -5.67 -22.11 -9.08
N GLU A 136 -6.63 -21.23 -8.82
CA GLU A 136 -8.06 -21.50 -9.00
C GLU A 136 -8.65 -20.93 -10.29
N GLU A 137 -8.15 -19.77 -10.75
CA GLU A 137 -8.65 -19.13 -11.97
C GLU A 137 -7.50 -18.45 -12.73
N ILE A 138 -7.62 -18.40 -14.05
CA ILE A 138 -6.67 -17.72 -14.93
C ILE A 138 -7.47 -16.93 -15.97
N ASP A 139 -7.32 -15.61 -15.96
CA ASP A 139 -7.87 -14.69 -16.96
C ASP A 139 -6.73 -14.19 -17.87
N VAL A 140 -6.48 -14.93 -18.95
CA VAL A 140 -5.40 -14.60 -19.90
C VAL A 140 -5.58 -13.23 -20.55
N PRO A 141 -6.78 -12.82 -21.03
CA PRO A 141 -7.01 -11.49 -21.60
C PRO A 141 -6.62 -10.34 -20.70
N HIS A 142 -6.88 -10.42 -19.40
CA HIS A 142 -6.57 -9.39 -18.42
C HIS A 142 -5.24 -9.62 -17.71
N GLY A 143 -4.61 -10.78 -17.90
CA GLY A 143 -3.37 -11.15 -17.24
C GLY A 143 -3.55 -11.35 -15.73
N ASP A 144 -4.72 -11.77 -15.29
CA ASP A 144 -5.07 -11.99 -13.89
C ASP A 144 -5.08 -13.48 -13.53
N ILE A 145 -4.56 -13.78 -12.35
CA ILE A 145 -4.48 -15.14 -11.79
C ILE A 145 -5.04 -15.08 -10.38
N VAL A 146 -6.00 -15.96 -10.09
CA VAL A 146 -6.54 -16.13 -8.75
C VAL A 146 -5.89 -17.33 -8.08
N ILE A 147 -5.22 -17.09 -6.97
CA ILE A 147 -4.53 -18.10 -6.18
C ILE A 147 -5.24 -18.29 -4.85
N LYS A 148 -5.69 -19.50 -4.57
CA LYS A 148 -6.16 -19.88 -3.24
C LYS A 148 -4.97 -20.06 -2.32
N THR A 149 -4.95 -19.32 -1.20
CA THR A 149 -3.82 -19.29 -0.27
C THR A 149 -4.30 -19.13 1.17
N GLU A 150 -3.39 -19.33 2.11
CA GLU A 150 -3.63 -19.04 3.53
C GLU A 150 -3.00 -17.70 3.89
N VAL A 151 -3.77 -16.85 4.58
CA VAL A 151 -3.32 -15.56 5.09
C VAL A 151 -3.72 -15.34 6.54
N SER A 152 -2.97 -14.55 7.25
CA SER A 152 -3.49 -13.83 8.42
C SER A 152 -4.00 -12.47 7.95
N ARG A 153 -5.10 -12.01 8.51
CA ARG A 153 -5.78 -10.79 8.09
C ARG A 153 -5.84 -9.79 9.22
N ILE A 154 -5.47 -8.55 8.94
CA ILE A 154 -5.67 -7.43 9.85
C ILE A 154 -6.76 -6.54 9.28
N TYR A 155 -7.72 -6.15 10.13
CA TYR A 155 -8.82 -5.26 9.79
C TYR A 155 -8.54 -3.86 10.35
N GLY A 156 -8.32 -2.89 9.48
CA GLY A 156 -8.27 -1.47 9.82
C GLY A 156 -9.65 -0.90 10.15
N MET A 157 -9.68 0.32 10.65
CA MET A 157 -10.94 1.07 10.89
C MET A 157 -11.56 1.53 9.58
N PHE A 158 -10.75 2.13 8.73
CA PHE A 158 -11.10 2.62 7.40
C PHE A 158 -9.85 2.77 6.56
N GLY A 159 -10.03 2.99 5.27
CA GLY A 159 -8.92 3.13 4.35
C GLY A 159 -9.36 3.72 3.02
N THR A 160 -8.42 3.79 2.08
CA THR A 160 -8.63 4.24 0.72
C THR A 160 -7.66 3.57 -0.23
N GLY A 161 -8.00 3.54 -1.50
CA GLY A 161 -7.18 2.98 -2.57
C GLY A 161 -7.55 1.55 -2.93
N LYS A 162 -7.09 1.16 -4.12
CA LYS A 162 -7.34 -0.17 -4.69
C LYS A 162 -6.50 -1.24 -4.00
N ASN A 163 -6.69 -2.48 -4.43
CA ASN A 163 -5.81 -3.57 -4.06
C ASN A 163 -4.39 -3.28 -4.55
N ARG A 164 -3.44 -3.34 -3.63
CA ARG A 164 -2.01 -3.15 -3.89
C ARG A 164 -1.20 -4.17 -3.11
N GLU A 165 -0.01 -4.40 -3.57
CA GLU A 165 0.90 -5.38 -3.01
C GLU A 165 2.32 -4.82 -2.95
N GLY A 166 3.14 -5.39 -2.09
CA GLY A 166 4.53 -4.98 -1.98
C GLY A 166 5.23 -5.59 -0.78
N THR A 167 6.50 -5.30 -0.64
CA THR A 167 7.27 -5.68 0.54
C THR A 167 6.97 -4.74 1.68
N LEU A 168 6.60 -5.30 2.84
CA LEU A 168 6.35 -4.52 4.05
C LEU A 168 7.65 -3.93 4.59
N ASN A 169 7.66 -2.64 4.88
CA ASN A 169 8.78 -1.95 5.48
C ASN A 169 8.35 -1.12 6.69
N MET A 170 8.91 -1.45 7.85
CA MET A 170 8.64 -0.76 9.12
C MET A 170 9.55 0.47 9.23
N ILE A 171 9.08 1.65 8.85
CA ILE A 171 9.88 2.89 8.85
C ILE A 171 9.69 3.77 10.09
N CYS A 172 8.70 3.47 10.91
CA CYS A 172 8.42 4.18 12.16
C CYS A 172 8.13 3.22 13.31
N SER A 173 8.41 3.64 14.54
CA SER A 173 7.87 3.00 15.72
C SER A 173 6.36 3.28 15.85
N ARG A 174 5.66 2.49 16.66
CA ARG A 174 4.19 2.54 16.79
C ARG A 174 3.64 3.90 17.24
N ASP A 175 4.42 4.62 18.03
CA ASP A 175 4.00 5.90 18.66
C ASP A 175 4.55 7.13 17.90
N GLU A 176 5.42 6.92 16.93
CA GLU A 176 6.11 7.97 16.21
C GLU A 176 5.22 8.60 15.12
N LEU A 177 5.38 9.89 14.89
CA LEU A 177 4.77 10.57 13.75
C LEU A 177 5.55 10.25 12.47
N MET A 178 4.87 9.81 11.42
CA MET A 178 5.51 9.58 10.13
C MET A 178 5.86 10.93 9.48
N GLY A 179 7.14 11.17 9.24
CA GLY A 179 7.65 12.35 8.56
C GLY A 179 7.94 12.08 7.07
N GLU A 180 7.81 13.10 6.23
CA GLU A 180 8.05 13.03 4.79
C GLU A 180 9.49 12.59 4.45
N LEU A 181 10.48 13.07 5.22
CA LEU A 181 11.90 12.78 5.00
C LEU A 181 12.27 11.30 5.16
N LYS A 182 11.38 10.50 5.77
CA LYS A 182 11.57 9.05 5.88
C LYS A 182 11.22 8.30 4.59
N ILE A 183 10.57 8.96 3.64
CA ILE A 183 10.13 8.36 2.38
C ILE A 183 11.06 8.80 1.26
N THR A 184 11.74 7.85 0.65
CA THR A 184 12.68 8.06 -0.45
C THR A 184 12.30 7.22 -1.66
N ALA A 185 12.99 7.41 -2.78
CA ALA A 185 12.78 6.60 -3.98
C ALA A 185 13.09 5.10 -3.77
N GLU A 186 13.88 4.75 -2.75
CA GLU A 186 14.17 3.36 -2.37
C GLU A 186 12.94 2.63 -1.83
N ASN A 187 11.91 3.37 -1.43
CA ASN A 187 10.64 2.81 -0.96
C ASN A 187 9.65 2.52 -2.10
N SER A 188 10.08 2.63 -3.36
CA SER A 188 9.25 2.23 -4.51
C SER A 188 8.82 0.77 -4.39
N ASP A 189 7.59 0.47 -4.79
CA ASP A 189 6.95 -0.86 -4.73
C ASP A 189 6.88 -1.47 -3.29
N GLN A 190 7.03 -0.65 -2.24
CA GLN A 190 6.90 -1.09 -0.84
C GLN A 190 5.57 -0.68 -0.22
N ILE A 191 5.21 -1.38 0.87
CA ILE A 191 4.12 -1.02 1.78
C ILE A 191 4.76 -0.58 3.08
N LEU A 192 4.57 0.70 3.43
CA LEU A 192 5.21 1.33 4.57
C LEU A 192 4.32 1.23 5.81
N VAL A 193 4.92 0.88 6.95
CA VAL A 193 4.24 0.97 8.24
C VAL A 193 4.68 2.25 8.92
N GLY A 194 3.72 3.17 9.05
CA GLY A 194 3.84 4.43 9.78
C GLY A 194 3.38 4.29 11.22
N GLY A 195 3.73 5.29 12.03
CA GLY A 195 3.42 5.28 13.45
C GLY A 195 2.01 5.74 13.79
N SER A 196 1.91 6.79 14.61
CA SER A 196 0.65 7.23 15.22
C SER A 196 -0.17 8.20 14.38
N LEU A 197 0.42 8.83 13.37
CA LEU A 197 -0.28 9.78 12.51
C LEU A 197 0.40 9.90 11.16
N ILE A 198 -0.43 9.93 10.11
CA ILE A 198 -0.01 10.33 8.76
C ILE A 198 -0.69 11.64 8.37
N ARG A 199 0.02 12.48 7.62
CA ARG A 199 -0.47 13.74 7.06
C ARG A 199 -0.49 13.69 5.54
N LYS A 200 -1.26 14.58 4.91
CA LYS A 200 -1.39 14.66 3.44
C LYS A 200 -0.04 14.85 2.72
N GLU A 201 0.90 15.59 3.33
CA GLU A 201 2.23 15.84 2.76
C GLU A 201 3.01 14.51 2.61
N VAL A 202 2.93 13.66 3.64
CA VAL A 202 3.54 12.32 3.65
C VAL A 202 2.92 11.42 2.58
N ILE A 203 1.58 11.50 2.40
CA ILE A 203 0.86 10.75 1.36
C ILE A 203 1.32 11.21 -0.03
N SER A 204 1.45 12.53 -0.23
CA SER A 204 1.94 13.09 -1.50
C SER A 204 3.37 12.65 -1.81
N GLN A 205 4.25 12.63 -0.80
CA GLN A 205 5.61 12.12 -0.94
C GLN A 205 5.63 10.63 -1.26
N ALA A 206 4.79 9.83 -0.63
CA ALA A 206 4.67 8.39 -0.90
C ALA A 206 4.24 8.12 -2.36
N ILE A 207 3.25 8.87 -2.86
CA ILE A 207 2.82 8.78 -4.26
C ILE A 207 3.98 9.12 -5.20
N SER A 208 4.69 10.21 -4.96
CA SER A 208 5.82 10.66 -5.77
C SER A 208 6.99 9.68 -5.77
N SER A 209 7.17 8.94 -4.68
CA SER A 209 8.22 7.93 -4.51
C SER A 209 7.83 6.53 -5.00
N GLY A 210 6.61 6.34 -5.53
CA GLY A 210 6.15 5.04 -6.04
C GLY A 210 5.82 4.03 -4.95
N VAL A 211 5.51 4.49 -3.73
CA VAL A 211 5.07 3.62 -2.61
C VAL A 211 3.71 3.01 -2.93
N CYS A 212 3.57 1.71 -2.74
CA CYS A 212 2.32 1.00 -3.01
C CYS A 212 1.26 1.24 -1.93
N GLY A 213 1.66 1.28 -0.67
CA GLY A 213 0.70 1.42 0.42
C GLY A 213 1.28 1.93 1.72
N ILE A 214 0.40 2.41 2.59
CA ILE A 214 0.74 2.89 3.92
C ILE A 214 -0.22 2.30 4.95
N ILE A 215 0.33 1.77 6.02
CA ILE A 215 -0.39 1.30 7.20
C ILE A 215 -0.02 2.21 8.36
N THR A 216 -1.01 2.80 9.02
CA THR A 216 -0.77 3.74 10.13
C THR A 216 -1.83 3.62 11.21
N GLY A 217 -1.54 4.11 12.41
CA GLY A 217 -2.51 4.19 13.49
C GLY A 217 -3.58 5.22 13.23
N GLY A 218 -3.22 6.45 12.85
CA GLY A 218 -4.16 7.54 12.71
C GLY A 218 -3.95 8.45 11.50
N ILE A 219 -4.99 9.23 11.22
CA ILE A 219 -5.01 10.29 10.20
C ILE A 219 -5.87 11.45 10.66
N ASN A 220 -5.56 12.68 10.26
CA ASN A 220 -6.45 13.80 10.49
C ASN A 220 -7.73 13.68 9.66
N ALA A 221 -8.89 13.98 10.26
CA ALA A 221 -10.17 13.93 9.57
C ALA A 221 -10.23 14.87 8.35
N GLY A 222 -9.56 16.04 8.42
CA GLY A 222 -9.45 16.98 7.31
C GLY A 222 -8.67 16.41 6.13
N ASP A 223 -7.55 15.73 6.38
CA ASP A 223 -6.72 15.11 5.36
C ASP A 223 -7.46 13.94 4.70
N TYR A 224 -8.13 13.11 5.50
CA TYR A 224 -8.97 12.02 5.00
C TYR A 224 -10.11 12.54 4.13
N LYS A 225 -10.81 13.60 4.59
CA LYS A 225 -11.85 14.26 3.82
C LYS A 225 -11.35 14.82 2.49
N ALA A 226 -10.15 15.37 2.46
CA ALA A 226 -9.53 15.88 1.23
C ALA A 226 -9.28 14.74 0.23
N MET A 227 -8.81 13.57 0.68
CA MET A 227 -8.66 12.37 -0.15
C MET A 227 -10.01 11.87 -0.68
N ALA A 228 -11.08 12.01 0.09
CA ALA A 228 -12.44 11.63 -0.28
C ALA A 228 -13.13 12.59 -1.26
N GLY A 229 -12.44 13.59 -1.78
CA GLY A 229 -13.06 14.63 -2.60
C GLY A 229 -14.08 15.47 -1.82
N GLY A 230 -13.85 15.68 -0.54
CA GLY A 230 -14.70 16.47 0.36
C GLY A 230 -15.93 15.75 0.92
N ARG A 231 -16.16 14.50 0.55
CA ARG A 231 -17.29 13.70 1.06
C ARG A 231 -16.82 12.73 2.15
N LEU A 232 -17.13 13.06 3.40
CA LEU A 232 -16.94 12.14 4.53
C LEU A 232 -18.29 11.48 4.83
N ILE A 233 -18.50 10.30 4.31
CA ILE A 233 -19.64 9.43 4.69
C ILE A 233 -19.05 8.25 5.45
N PHE A 234 -19.24 8.18 6.74
CA PHE A 234 -18.74 7.10 7.58
C PHE A 234 -19.85 6.07 7.85
N PRO A 235 -19.60 4.75 7.80
CA PRO A 235 -18.34 4.12 7.40
C PRO A 235 -18.23 4.00 5.86
N LYS A 236 -17.67 4.97 5.16
CA LYS A 236 -17.54 4.89 3.71
C LYS A 236 -16.13 4.55 3.29
N ARG A 237 -16.06 3.56 2.43
CA ARG A 237 -14.90 3.21 1.63
C ARG A 237 -14.74 4.24 0.52
N LEU A 238 -13.55 4.75 0.35
CA LEU A 238 -13.23 5.58 -0.78
C LEU A 238 -12.89 4.68 -1.96
N GLU A 239 -13.76 4.63 -2.94
CA GLU A 239 -13.53 3.88 -4.18
C GLU A 239 -12.49 4.56 -5.10
N ASN A 240 -12.04 5.74 -4.74
CA ASN A 240 -11.07 6.49 -5.53
C ASN A 240 -9.64 5.98 -5.30
N ASP A 241 -8.92 5.79 -6.39
CA ASP A 241 -7.49 5.48 -6.35
C ASP A 241 -6.68 6.78 -6.41
N ILE A 242 -6.04 7.15 -5.31
CA ILE A 242 -5.16 8.33 -5.21
C ILE A 242 -3.70 8.03 -5.59
N GLY A 243 -3.40 6.83 -6.09
CA GLY A 243 -2.05 6.40 -6.44
C GLY A 243 -1.33 5.60 -5.34
N VAL A 244 -1.87 5.54 -4.13
CA VAL A 244 -1.38 4.76 -3.00
C VAL A 244 -2.56 4.21 -2.20
N SER A 245 -2.43 3.04 -1.60
CA SER A 245 -3.44 2.50 -0.68
C SER A 245 -3.09 2.83 0.76
N VAL A 246 -4.05 3.35 1.52
CA VAL A 246 -3.84 3.75 2.91
C VAL A 246 -4.81 2.98 3.80
N VAL A 247 -4.28 2.32 4.83
CA VAL A 247 -5.06 1.62 5.85
C VAL A 247 -4.83 2.29 7.20
N ILE A 248 -5.90 2.79 7.79
CA ILE A 248 -5.92 3.41 9.12
C ILE A 248 -6.41 2.37 10.13
N CYS A 249 -5.55 2.01 11.07
CA CYS A 249 -5.84 0.91 11.99
C CYS A 249 -6.62 1.32 13.24
N GLU A 250 -6.44 2.56 13.72
CA GLU A 250 -6.97 2.98 15.02
C GLU A 250 -8.02 4.07 14.94
N GLY A 251 -7.93 4.99 14.00
CA GLY A 251 -8.95 6.02 13.82
C GLY A 251 -8.44 7.42 13.49
N PHE A 252 -9.25 8.44 13.77
CA PHE A 252 -8.87 9.82 13.53
C PHE A 252 -7.99 10.39 14.64
N GLY A 253 -7.12 11.32 14.27
CA GLY A 253 -6.18 11.98 15.15
C GLY A 253 -4.88 11.20 15.35
N VAL A 254 -4.11 11.58 16.36
CA VAL A 254 -2.86 10.88 16.74
C VAL A 254 -3.22 9.63 17.52
N GLN A 255 -3.10 8.48 16.88
CA GLN A 255 -3.47 7.17 17.42
C GLN A 255 -2.31 6.21 17.20
N SER A 256 -1.64 5.80 18.27
CA SER A 256 -0.58 4.80 18.18
C SER A 256 -1.12 3.46 17.65
N LEU A 257 -0.37 2.80 16.77
CA LEU A 257 -0.70 1.43 16.37
C LEU A 257 -0.80 0.51 17.60
N GLY A 258 -1.88 -0.25 17.71
CA GLY A 258 -2.07 -1.22 18.77
C GLY A 258 -0.91 -2.22 18.84
N GLU A 259 -0.50 -2.63 20.05
CA GLU A 259 0.60 -3.59 20.25
C GLU A 259 0.34 -4.92 19.52
N ASP A 260 -0.92 -5.34 19.44
CA ASP A 260 -1.37 -6.54 18.74
C ASP A 260 -1.07 -6.46 17.24
N ILE A 261 -1.52 -5.39 16.58
CA ILE A 261 -1.30 -5.16 15.14
C ILE A 261 0.19 -4.94 14.86
N TYR A 262 0.84 -4.06 15.63
CA TYR A 262 2.25 -3.73 15.44
C TYR A 262 3.15 -4.97 15.58
N GLY A 263 2.90 -5.80 16.59
CA GLY A 263 3.67 -7.03 16.82
C GLY A 263 3.48 -8.08 15.72
N VAL A 264 2.30 -8.11 15.05
CA VAL A 264 2.10 -8.95 13.87
C VAL A 264 2.85 -8.38 12.69
N LEU A 265 2.72 -7.09 12.41
CA LEU A 265 3.40 -6.43 11.28
C LEU A 265 4.93 -6.54 11.38
N GLN A 266 5.51 -6.47 12.60
CA GLN A 266 6.94 -6.67 12.81
C GLN A 266 7.45 -8.02 12.28
N LYS A 267 6.66 -9.09 12.42
CA LYS A 267 7.03 -10.43 11.91
C LYS A 267 7.02 -10.49 10.38
N TYR A 268 6.33 -9.57 9.74
CA TYR A 268 6.22 -9.43 8.29
C TYR A 268 7.15 -8.37 7.70
N ASN A 269 7.98 -7.72 8.51
CA ASN A 269 8.98 -6.78 7.99
C ASN A 269 9.90 -7.46 6.97
N GLY A 270 10.02 -6.87 5.78
CA GLY A 270 10.74 -7.46 4.65
C GLY A 270 10.01 -8.60 3.92
N LYS A 271 8.75 -8.88 4.27
CA LYS A 271 7.92 -9.91 3.63
C LYS A 271 6.88 -9.28 2.69
N PHE A 272 6.43 -10.07 1.72
CA PHE A 272 5.36 -9.69 0.82
C PHE A 272 4.02 -9.65 1.54
N VAL A 273 3.25 -8.58 1.30
CA VAL A 273 1.90 -8.39 1.85
C VAL A 273 0.99 -7.76 0.81
N LEU A 274 -0.33 -7.93 1.00
CA LEU A 274 -1.35 -7.34 0.13
C LEU A 274 -2.25 -6.42 0.95
N LEU A 275 -2.54 -5.23 0.40
CA LEU A 275 -3.47 -4.27 0.96
C LEU A 275 -4.73 -4.19 0.11
N ASP A 276 -5.89 -4.25 0.75
CA ASP A 276 -7.15 -3.79 0.19
C ASP A 276 -7.50 -2.48 0.89
N GLY A 277 -7.15 -1.36 0.26
CA GLY A 277 -7.37 -0.04 0.84
C GLY A 277 -8.85 0.29 1.00
N ASN A 278 -9.68 -0.11 0.03
CA ASN A 278 -11.13 0.17 0.07
C ASN A 278 -11.84 -0.56 1.21
N HIS A 279 -11.39 -1.77 1.55
CA HIS A 279 -11.94 -2.55 2.66
C HIS A 279 -11.15 -2.39 3.96
N ALA A 280 -10.05 -1.62 3.93
CA ALA A 280 -9.13 -1.46 5.04
C ALA A 280 -8.57 -2.80 5.56
N ILE A 281 -8.24 -3.70 4.64
CA ILE A 281 -7.74 -5.04 4.97
C ILE A 281 -6.25 -5.14 4.62
N ILE A 282 -5.50 -5.77 5.51
CA ILE A 282 -4.12 -6.16 5.29
C ILE A 282 -4.08 -7.68 5.29
N ASN A 283 -3.78 -8.28 4.14
CA ASN A 283 -3.58 -9.71 4.02
C ASN A 283 -2.09 -10.02 4.14
N LEU A 284 -1.77 -10.89 5.05
CA LEU A 284 -0.42 -11.32 5.43
C LEU A 284 -0.28 -12.80 5.05
N PRO A 285 0.25 -13.15 3.87
CA PRO A 285 0.38 -14.53 3.42
C PRO A 285 1.25 -15.36 4.36
N SER A 286 0.88 -16.63 4.55
CA SER A 286 1.73 -17.58 5.25
C SER A 286 3.05 -17.75 4.47
N PHE A 287 4.18 -17.66 5.16
CA PHE A 287 5.51 -17.91 4.59
C PHE A 287 6.03 -19.33 4.90
N GLU A 288 5.17 -20.18 5.42
CA GLU A 288 5.48 -21.58 5.69
C GLU A 288 4.72 -22.50 4.72
N SER A 289 5.41 -23.44 4.10
CA SER A 289 4.81 -24.40 3.17
C SER A 289 3.80 -25.37 3.79
N ASN A 290 3.80 -25.50 5.11
CA ASN A 290 2.84 -26.34 5.87
C ASN A 290 1.38 -25.87 5.69
N CYS A 291 1.14 -24.58 5.35
CA CYS A 291 -0.17 -24.03 5.06
C CYS A 291 -0.87 -24.76 3.89
N MET A 292 -0.12 -25.34 2.95
CA MET A 292 -0.64 -26.02 1.76
C MET A 292 -1.60 -27.16 2.09
N ARG A 293 -1.41 -27.84 3.23
CA ARG A 293 -2.36 -28.89 3.67
C ARG A 293 -3.76 -28.30 3.91
N ARG A 294 -3.84 -27.14 4.55
CA ARG A 294 -5.11 -26.44 4.83
C ARG A 294 -5.69 -25.84 3.57
N VAL A 295 -4.85 -25.21 2.74
CA VAL A 295 -5.26 -24.63 1.45
C VAL A 295 -5.95 -25.69 0.58
N LYS A 296 -5.42 -26.93 0.52
CA LYS A 296 -6.02 -28.00 -0.27
C LYS A 296 -7.31 -28.57 0.35
N SER A 297 -7.43 -28.61 1.68
CA SER A 297 -8.56 -29.23 2.36
C SER A 297 -9.82 -28.37 2.41
N ILE A 298 -9.68 -27.04 2.35
CA ILE A 298 -10.80 -26.11 2.46
C ILE A 298 -11.34 -25.76 1.07
N ALA A 299 -12.62 -26.03 0.83
CA ALA A 299 -13.32 -25.57 -0.36
C ALA A 299 -13.88 -24.16 -0.11
N LEU A 300 -13.52 -23.20 -0.96
CA LEU A 300 -14.09 -21.85 -0.91
C LEU A 300 -15.34 -21.78 -1.80
N PRO A 301 -16.41 -21.08 -1.40
CA PRO A 301 -17.56 -20.86 -2.28
C PRO A 301 -17.15 -20.14 -3.56
N LYS A 302 -17.83 -20.47 -4.69
CA LYS A 302 -17.47 -20.02 -6.05
C LYS A 302 -17.60 -18.52 -6.29
N GLN A 303 -18.33 -17.78 -5.49
CA GLN A 303 -18.39 -16.32 -5.47
C GLN A 303 -18.65 -15.89 -4.04
N GLN A 304 -17.66 -15.30 -3.45
CA GLN A 304 -17.90 -14.23 -2.53
C GLN A 304 -17.05 -13.06 -3.07
N ASP A 305 -17.70 -12.20 -3.83
CA ASP A 305 -17.59 -10.81 -3.48
C ASP A 305 -17.73 -10.83 -1.97
N ALA A 306 -16.63 -10.61 -1.25
CA ALA A 306 -16.72 -10.46 0.17
C ALA A 306 -17.57 -9.22 0.41
N VAL A 307 -18.89 -9.40 0.41
CA VAL A 307 -19.76 -8.63 1.26
C VAL A 307 -19.14 -8.87 2.61
N MET A 308 -18.25 -7.96 2.98
CA MET A 308 -17.86 -7.80 4.37
C MET A 308 -19.18 -7.48 5.05
N GLU A 309 -19.86 -8.56 5.46
CA GLU A 309 -20.97 -8.44 6.38
C GLU A 309 -20.49 -7.52 7.50
N ASP A 310 -21.37 -6.70 8.01
CA ASP A 310 -21.19 -5.83 9.18
C ASP A 310 -20.75 -6.60 10.46
N ASN A 311 -20.13 -7.73 10.30
CA ASN A 311 -19.71 -8.68 11.31
C ASN A 311 -18.40 -8.30 12.03
N VAL A 312 -17.71 -7.24 11.56
CA VAL A 312 -16.47 -6.77 12.19
C VAL A 312 -16.73 -6.15 13.56
N LEU A 313 -17.96 -5.64 13.79
CA LEU A 313 -18.35 -4.97 15.03
C LEU A 313 -19.53 -5.71 15.66
N LYS A 314 -19.30 -6.39 16.79
CA LYS A 314 -20.37 -7.06 17.57
C LYS A 314 -20.38 -6.58 18.99
N LEU A 315 -21.58 -6.41 19.57
CA LEU A 315 -21.75 -6.12 20.99
C LEU A 315 -21.70 -7.41 21.81
N HIS A 316 -20.78 -7.49 22.73
CA HIS A 316 -20.61 -8.61 23.65
C HIS A 316 -20.73 -8.19 25.09
N ASP A 317 -21.19 -9.09 25.94
CA ASP A 317 -21.22 -8.85 27.39
C ASP A 317 -19.80 -8.70 27.95
N THR A 318 -19.62 -7.65 28.74
CA THR A 318 -18.35 -7.40 29.43
C THR A 318 -18.43 -7.92 30.87
N ASN A 319 -17.43 -8.70 31.23
CA ASN A 319 -17.28 -9.23 32.57
C ASN A 319 -15.97 -8.74 33.21
N ILE A 320 -15.91 -8.73 34.55
CA ILE A 320 -14.64 -8.57 35.26
C ILE A 320 -13.69 -9.68 34.79
N GLY A 321 -12.47 -9.32 34.47
CA GLY A 321 -11.47 -10.22 33.89
C GLY A 321 -11.39 -10.20 32.36
N SER A 322 -12.39 -9.64 31.65
CA SER A 322 -12.34 -9.49 30.19
C SER A 322 -11.15 -8.63 29.77
N MET A 323 -10.50 -9.04 28.69
CA MET A 323 -9.42 -8.25 28.08
C MET A 323 -10.05 -7.17 27.20
N VAL A 324 -9.53 -5.95 27.35
CA VAL A 324 -10.01 -4.78 26.59
C VAL A 324 -8.85 -3.97 26.05
N ARG A 325 -9.13 -3.23 24.99
CA ARG A 325 -8.31 -2.18 24.45
C ARG A 325 -8.99 -0.83 24.69
N VAL A 326 -8.18 0.14 25.09
CA VAL A 326 -8.64 1.52 25.30
C VAL A 326 -8.72 2.25 23.98
N VAL A 327 -9.82 2.96 23.74
CA VAL A 327 -10.04 3.79 22.54
C VAL A 327 -10.40 5.21 22.94
N GLY A 328 -10.04 6.17 22.10
CA GLY A 328 -10.55 7.53 22.16
C GLY A 328 -10.10 8.42 23.32
N ASN A 329 -9.03 8.11 24.07
CA ASN A 329 -8.50 8.96 25.13
C ASN A 329 -6.96 8.96 25.17
N SER A 330 -6.38 9.60 26.19
CA SER A 330 -4.91 9.70 26.37
C SER A 330 -4.21 8.34 26.58
N TYR A 331 -4.96 7.28 26.81
CA TYR A 331 -4.46 5.90 26.95
C TYR A 331 -4.81 5.02 25.74
N ALA A 332 -5.17 5.65 24.63
CA ALA A 332 -5.58 4.93 23.42
C ALA A 332 -4.55 3.87 23.03
N ALA A 333 -5.05 2.72 22.56
CA ALA A 333 -4.30 1.52 22.19
C ALA A 333 -3.67 0.73 23.37
N GLU A 334 -3.71 1.21 24.63
CA GLU A 334 -3.32 0.36 25.76
C GLU A 334 -4.30 -0.83 25.89
N GLN A 335 -3.73 -1.98 26.19
CA GLN A 335 -4.49 -3.21 26.43
C GLN A 335 -4.41 -3.59 27.90
N GLY A 336 -5.51 -4.12 28.44
CA GLY A 336 -5.56 -4.51 29.84
C GLY A 336 -6.78 -5.35 30.19
N ARG A 337 -6.85 -5.74 31.45
CA ARG A 337 -7.93 -6.54 32.01
C ARG A 337 -8.88 -5.66 32.82
N ILE A 338 -10.19 -5.84 32.66
CA ILE A 338 -11.17 -5.17 33.50
C ILE A 338 -11.06 -5.73 34.92
N LEU A 339 -10.80 -4.85 35.89
CA LEU A 339 -10.79 -5.18 37.33
C LEU A 339 -12.11 -4.88 38.00
N ALA A 340 -12.78 -3.79 37.60
CA ALA A 340 -14.04 -3.35 38.19
C ALA A 340 -14.84 -2.52 37.20
N VAL A 341 -16.16 -2.55 37.40
CA VAL A 341 -17.14 -1.69 36.69
C VAL A 341 -17.87 -0.89 37.76
N ASP A 342 -17.88 0.43 37.64
CA ASP A 342 -18.64 1.27 38.59
C ASP A 342 -20.14 1.04 38.41
N LYS A 343 -20.85 0.95 39.50
CA LYS A 343 -22.32 0.74 39.50
C LYS A 343 -23.11 2.06 39.39
N ILE A 344 -22.45 3.20 39.54
CA ILE A 344 -23.04 4.53 39.52
C ILE A 344 -22.36 5.33 38.45
N GLU A 345 -23.15 6.09 37.69
CA GLU A 345 -22.62 7.04 36.71
C GLU A 345 -21.82 8.16 37.37
N THR A 346 -20.69 8.51 36.77
CA THR A 346 -19.87 9.65 37.15
C THR A 346 -19.93 10.71 36.05
N VAL A 347 -20.16 11.96 36.42
CA VAL A 347 -20.09 13.07 35.46
C VAL A 347 -18.65 13.36 35.12
N LEU A 348 -18.31 13.22 33.84
CA LEU A 348 -16.95 13.50 33.33
C LEU A 348 -16.68 15.00 33.31
N PRO A 349 -15.40 15.43 33.18
CA PRO A 349 -15.07 16.85 32.99
C PRO A 349 -15.74 17.47 31.75
N SER A 350 -16.13 16.67 30.78
CA SER A 350 -16.92 17.10 29.60
C SER A 350 -18.40 17.38 29.90
N GLY A 351 -18.86 17.12 31.12
CA GLY A 351 -20.27 17.21 31.51
C GLY A 351 -21.11 16.01 31.16
N VAL A 352 -20.56 14.99 30.51
CA VAL A 352 -21.26 13.78 30.10
C VAL A 352 -21.26 12.76 31.25
N PRO A 353 -22.40 12.20 31.67
CA PRO A 353 -22.42 11.09 32.61
C PRO A 353 -21.96 9.80 31.93
N ALA A 354 -21.11 9.03 32.62
CA ALA A 354 -20.59 7.76 32.12
C ALA A 354 -20.34 6.77 33.24
N PHE A 355 -20.53 5.49 32.98
CA PHE A 355 -20.01 4.44 33.83
C PHE A 355 -18.51 4.29 33.61
N LEU A 356 -17.74 4.14 34.69
CA LEU A 356 -16.29 4.00 34.62
C LEU A 356 -15.88 2.55 34.80
N LEU A 357 -14.86 2.16 34.04
CA LEU A 357 -14.14 0.90 34.19
C LEU A 357 -12.77 1.14 34.84
N THR A 358 -12.39 0.26 35.74
CA THR A 358 -11.00 0.15 36.16
C THR A 358 -10.32 -0.93 35.33
N VAL A 359 -9.33 -0.55 34.54
CA VAL A 359 -8.55 -1.44 33.68
C VAL A 359 -7.12 -1.51 34.16
N GLU A 360 -6.61 -2.70 34.34
CA GLU A 360 -5.20 -2.96 34.64
C GLU A 360 -4.44 -3.24 33.34
N THR A 361 -3.60 -2.29 32.94
CA THR A 361 -2.69 -2.45 31.80
C THR A 361 -1.34 -2.97 32.29
N LYS A 362 -0.43 -3.28 31.35
CA LYS A 362 0.95 -3.69 31.71
C LYS A 362 1.71 -2.64 32.51
N ARG A 363 1.33 -1.36 32.42
CA ARG A 363 2.07 -0.23 32.99
C ARG A 363 1.40 0.35 34.22
N ARG A 364 0.07 0.30 34.29
CA ARG A 364 -0.71 1.03 35.32
C ARG A 364 -2.16 0.53 35.41
N LYS A 365 -2.82 0.97 36.48
CA LYS A 365 -4.28 0.90 36.58
C LYS A 365 -4.86 2.22 36.15
N ILE A 366 -5.83 2.18 35.23
CA ILE A 366 -6.50 3.38 34.69
C ILE A 366 -8.01 3.27 34.94
N LYS A 367 -8.64 4.43 35.16
CA LYS A 367 -10.07 4.52 35.28
C LYS A 367 -10.62 5.32 34.08
N ILE A 368 -11.44 4.72 33.27
CA ILE A 368 -11.87 5.23 31.96
C ILE A 368 -13.36 5.01 31.73
N PRO A 369 -14.02 5.84 30.92
CA PRO A 369 -15.40 5.61 30.54
C PRO A 369 -15.58 4.27 29.85
N TYR A 370 -16.72 3.64 30.10
CA TYR A 370 -17.08 2.35 29.53
C TYR A 370 -17.09 2.36 27.99
N ASP A 371 -17.57 3.45 27.41
CA ASP A 371 -17.64 3.62 25.96
C ASP A 371 -16.26 3.80 25.29
N ASN A 372 -15.20 3.97 26.12
CA ASN A 372 -13.84 4.13 25.64
C ASN A 372 -13.05 2.81 25.67
N VAL A 373 -13.74 1.67 25.62
CA VAL A 373 -13.09 0.35 25.51
C VAL A 373 -13.71 -0.51 24.43
N GLU A 374 -12.87 -1.31 23.82
CA GLU A 374 -13.27 -2.43 22.95
C GLU A 374 -12.81 -3.74 23.57
N LEU A 375 -13.62 -4.80 23.49
CA LEU A 375 -13.22 -6.15 23.82
C LEU A 375 -12.21 -6.70 22.79
N ILE A 376 -11.19 -7.40 23.29
CA ILE A 376 -10.21 -8.09 22.44
C ILE A 376 -10.45 -9.61 22.49
#